data_b330a07f700b5569977383afc95576d7
#
_entry.id   b330a07f700b5569977383afc95576d7
#
_cell.length_a   1.000
_cell.length_b   1.000
_cell.length_c   1.000
_cell.angle_alpha   90.00
_cell.angle_beta   90.00
_cell.angle_gamma   90.00
#
_symmetry.space_group_name_H-M   'P 1'
#
loop_
_entity.id
_entity.type
_entity.pdbx_description
1 polymer ?
#
loop_
_entity_poly.entity_id
_entity_poly.type
_entity_poly.pdbx_seq_one_letter_code
_entity_poly.pdbx_strand_id
1 'polypeptide(L)'
;EYPNGTETAVQYRIELDREPTDIILYYNADGSQHPGSGSNPSAQIPMAITQMVATKYPGANIIEMDRTAQGYEIQLWLNNAEADMHVDTNYQWLFTEFEDMAWTSVPEAVVNSFTQEGYTFNPREDDVDRIEYPNGAETGIYYRIELDREPIDLILVYNPDGSKRS
;
A
#
# COMPACT_ATOMS: atom_id res chain seq x y z
N GLU A 1 15.97 -19.69 -1.21
CA GLU A 1 17.33 -20.12 -0.79
C GLU A 1 18.05 -18.94 -0.14
N TYR A 2 18.36 -19.01 1.13
CA TYR A 2 19.14 -17.97 1.84
C TYR A 2 20.63 -18.33 1.80
N PRO A 3 21.54 -17.49 1.28
CA PRO A 3 22.92 -17.84 0.99
C PRO A 3 23.91 -17.62 2.14
N ASN A 4 23.57 -17.90 3.37
CA ASN A 4 24.53 -17.87 4.49
C ASN A 4 24.47 -19.12 5.33
N GLY A 5 25.10 -20.11 4.84
CA GLY A 5 25.80 -21.26 5.36
C GLY A 5 25.67 -21.68 6.82
N THR A 6 24.46 -22.00 7.28
CA THR A 6 24.21 -23.07 8.24
C THR A 6 22.74 -23.47 8.06
N GLU A 7 22.55 -24.64 7.44
CA GLU A 7 21.29 -25.29 7.10
C GLU A 7 20.40 -24.47 6.14
N THR A 8 20.51 -24.81 4.87
CA THR A 8 19.58 -24.43 3.80
C THR A 8 18.21 -25.11 4.06
N ALA A 9 17.43 -24.55 4.94
CA ALA A 9 16.02 -24.97 5.06
C ALA A 9 15.27 -24.38 3.87
N VAL A 10 14.94 -25.22 2.90
CA VAL A 10 14.00 -24.86 1.84
C VAL A 10 12.64 -24.71 2.49
N GLN A 11 12.04 -23.52 2.33
CA GLN A 11 10.68 -23.24 2.77
C GLN A 11 9.79 -22.97 1.56
N TYR A 12 8.57 -23.44 1.63
CA TYR A 12 7.55 -23.16 0.64
C TYR A 12 6.55 -22.16 1.24
N ARG A 13 6.36 -21.03 0.59
CA ARG A 13 5.28 -20.07 0.89
C ARG A 13 4.09 -20.42 -0.01
N ILE A 14 2.94 -20.63 0.60
CA ILE A 14 1.66 -20.83 -0.09
C ILE A 14 0.76 -19.70 0.34
N GLU A 15 0.32 -18.91 -0.61
CA GLU A 15 -0.64 -17.83 -0.42
C GLU A 15 -2.01 -18.33 -0.91
N LEU A 16 -2.99 -18.19 -0.06
CA LEU A 16 -4.39 -18.49 -0.39
C LEU A 16 -5.12 -17.16 -0.44
N ASP A 17 -5.36 -16.70 -1.67
CA ASP A 17 -6.15 -15.52 -1.96
C ASP A 17 -7.57 -15.67 -1.39
N ARG A 18 -7.88 -14.87 -0.37
CA ARG A 18 -9.20 -14.86 0.30
C ARG A 18 -9.56 -13.46 0.76
N GLU A 19 -10.57 -12.91 0.14
CA GLU A 19 -11.16 -11.66 0.59
C GLU A 19 -11.80 -11.79 2.01
N PRO A 20 -11.58 -10.87 2.95
CA PRO A 20 -10.72 -9.68 2.87
C PRO A 20 -9.29 -9.91 3.39
N THR A 21 -8.86 -11.13 3.57
CA THR A 21 -7.55 -11.49 4.15
C THR A 21 -7.01 -12.75 3.52
N ASP A 22 -5.85 -12.65 2.93
CA ASP A 22 -5.11 -13.80 2.43
C ASP A 22 -4.57 -14.64 3.56
N ILE A 23 -4.48 -15.94 3.33
CA ILE A 23 -3.85 -16.87 4.28
C ILE A 23 -2.50 -17.26 3.72
N ILE A 24 -1.43 -16.89 4.43
CA ILE A 24 -0.07 -17.29 4.08
C ILE A 24 0.33 -18.48 4.93
N LEU A 25 0.71 -19.55 4.26
CA LEU A 25 1.16 -20.79 4.88
C LEU A 25 2.61 -21.06 4.51
N TYR A 26 3.45 -21.31 5.50
CA TYR A 26 4.83 -21.72 5.31
C TYR A 26 4.99 -23.20 5.64
N TYR A 27 5.64 -23.94 4.76
CA TYR A 27 5.95 -25.35 4.93
C TYR A 27 7.46 -25.58 4.81
N ASN A 28 7.95 -26.47 5.64
CA ASN A 28 9.30 -27.00 5.50
C ASN A 28 9.39 -27.95 4.30
N ALA A 29 10.60 -28.25 3.84
CA ALA A 29 10.81 -29.16 2.73
C ALA A 29 10.29 -30.59 2.96
N ASP A 30 10.10 -30.98 4.23
CA ASP A 30 9.54 -32.27 4.65
C ASP A 30 7.99 -32.28 4.65
N GLY A 31 7.35 -31.16 4.27
CA GLY A 31 5.90 -31.01 4.27
C GLY A 31 5.30 -30.69 5.64
N SER A 32 6.11 -30.56 6.69
CA SER A 32 5.61 -30.08 7.98
C SER A 32 5.32 -28.57 7.92
N GLN A 33 4.24 -28.15 8.57
CA GLN A 33 3.89 -26.74 8.65
C GLN A 33 4.89 -26.00 9.54
N HIS A 34 5.44 -24.89 9.06
CA HIS A 34 6.36 -24.07 9.84
C HIS A 34 5.63 -23.47 11.06
N PRO A 35 6.24 -23.45 12.26
CA PRO A 35 5.68 -22.75 13.42
C PRO A 35 5.47 -21.27 13.08
N GLY A 36 4.23 -20.80 13.15
CA GLY A 36 3.83 -19.45 12.71
C GLY A 36 3.06 -19.42 11.39
N SER A 37 3.02 -20.52 10.67
CA SER A 37 2.19 -20.70 9.48
C SER A 37 0.71 -20.73 9.86
N GLY A 38 -0.12 -19.93 9.20
CA GLY A 38 -1.55 -19.79 9.52
C GLY A 38 -1.84 -19.00 10.79
N SER A 39 -0.82 -18.50 11.48
CA SER A 39 -1.02 -17.48 12.50
C SER A 39 -1.44 -16.18 11.83
N ASN A 40 -2.50 -15.59 12.36
CA ASN A 40 -2.93 -14.26 12.00
C ASN A 40 -1.69 -13.34 11.90
N PRO A 41 -1.40 -12.69 10.77
CA PRO A 41 -0.25 -11.77 10.65
C PRO A 41 -0.15 -10.79 11.82
N SER A 42 -1.29 -10.46 12.42
CA SER A 42 -1.39 -9.63 13.62
C SER A 42 -0.56 -10.10 14.82
N ALA A 43 -0.20 -11.39 14.91
CA ALA A 43 0.58 -11.92 16.04
C ALA A 43 2.09 -11.56 15.97
N GLN A 44 2.56 -11.14 14.81
CA GLN A 44 3.97 -10.72 14.57
C GLN A 44 4.15 -9.23 14.38
N ILE A 45 3.04 -8.46 14.29
CA ILE A 45 3.09 -7.02 14.04
C ILE A 45 3.43 -6.30 15.35
N PRO A 46 4.49 -5.47 15.36
CA PRO A 46 4.87 -4.70 16.52
C PRO A 46 3.73 -3.81 17.04
N MET A 47 3.58 -3.74 18.36
CA MET A 47 2.55 -2.93 19.00
C MET A 47 2.61 -1.45 18.55
N ALA A 48 3.81 -0.93 18.28
CA ALA A 48 3.99 0.43 17.77
C ALA A 48 3.28 0.64 16.42
N ILE A 49 3.34 -0.34 15.52
CA ILE A 49 2.65 -0.31 14.22
C ILE A 49 1.14 -0.38 14.44
N THR A 50 0.67 -1.34 15.24
CA THR A 50 -0.76 -1.50 15.51
C THR A 50 -1.38 -0.24 16.10
N GLN A 51 -0.69 0.42 17.03
CA GLN A 51 -1.14 1.68 17.64
C GLN A 51 -1.12 2.84 16.64
N MET A 52 -0.09 2.91 15.80
CA MET A 52 0.01 3.93 14.76
C MET A 52 -1.13 3.81 13.75
N VAL A 53 -1.38 2.60 13.24
CA VAL A 53 -2.48 2.33 12.31
C VAL A 53 -3.82 2.69 12.95
N ALA A 54 -4.09 2.23 14.17
CA ALA A 54 -5.34 2.53 14.87
C ALA A 54 -5.56 4.03 15.12
N THR A 55 -4.48 4.78 15.32
CA THR A 55 -4.54 6.23 15.54
C THR A 55 -4.74 6.99 14.23
N LYS A 56 -4.05 6.58 13.18
CA LYS A 56 -4.01 7.29 11.91
C LYS A 56 -5.19 6.93 11.00
N TYR A 57 -5.53 5.66 10.99
CA TYR A 57 -6.59 5.05 10.18
C TYR A 57 -7.55 4.24 11.04
N PRO A 58 -8.40 4.91 11.84
CA PRO A 58 -9.37 4.21 12.68
C PRO A 58 -10.28 3.30 11.87
N GLY A 59 -10.32 2.03 12.24
CA GLY A 59 -11.10 1.00 11.54
C GLY A 59 -10.35 0.26 10.44
N ALA A 60 -9.09 0.61 10.16
CA ALA A 60 -8.25 -0.17 9.26
C ALA A 60 -7.88 -1.52 9.87
N ASN A 61 -7.88 -2.56 9.05
CA ASN A 61 -7.31 -3.86 9.38
C ASN A 61 -5.93 -3.96 8.77
N ILE A 62 -4.95 -4.44 9.53
CA ILE A 62 -3.63 -4.77 9.00
C ILE A 62 -3.73 -6.16 8.39
N ILE A 63 -3.42 -6.27 7.11
CA ILE A 63 -3.44 -7.52 6.34
C ILE A 63 -2.08 -8.20 6.48
N GLU A 64 -1.03 -7.50 6.12
CA GLU A 64 0.33 -8.00 6.06
C GLU A 64 1.35 -6.93 6.47
N MET A 65 2.56 -7.37 6.82
CA MET A 65 3.70 -6.50 7.07
C MET A 65 4.94 -7.13 6.48
N ASP A 66 5.48 -6.52 5.46
CA ASP A 66 6.67 -6.98 4.75
C ASP A 66 7.88 -6.09 5.02
N ARG A 67 9.07 -6.72 4.94
CA ARG A 67 10.31 -6.00 5.08
C ARG A 67 10.79 -5.48 3.72
N THR A 68 11.02 -4.17 3.66
CA THR A 68 11.58 -3.51 2.48
C THR A 68 13.05 -3.10 2.71
N ALA A 69 13.70 -2.57 1.69
CA ALA A 69 15.06 -2.03 1.81
C ALA A 69 15.14 -0.79 2.73
N GLN A 70 14.04 -0.06 2.91
CA GLN A 70 13.98 1.18 3.67
C GLN A 70 13.34 1.02 5.06
N GLY A 71 12.70 -0.10 5.32
CA GLY A 71 11.98 -0.37 6.57
C GLY A 71 10.95 -1.46 6.42
N TYR A 72 9.68 -1.10 6.50
CA TYR A 72 8.57 -2.04 6.35
C TYR A 72 7.43 -1.40 5.57
N GLU A 73 6.73 -2.23 4.83
CA GLU A 73 5.47 -1.96 4.18
C GLU A 73 4.37 -2.70 4.93
N ILE A 74 3.30 -2.00 5.24
CA ILE A 74 2.16 -2.52 5.99
C ILE A 74 0.94 -2.37 5.11
N GLN A 75 0.44 -3.50 4.62
CA GLN A 75 -0.78 -3.53 3.84
C GLN A 75 -1.99 -3.40 4.75
N LEU A 76 -2.86 -2.46 4.42
CA LEU A 76 -4.05 -2.09 5.17
C LEU A 76 -5.31 -2.31 4.34
N TRP A 77 -6.37 -2.75 4.98
CA TRP A 77 -7.72 -2.73 4.43
C TRP A 77 -8.56 -1.69 5.16
N LEU A 78 -9.00 -0.66 4.46
CA LEU A 78 -9.75 0.46 5.03
C LEU A 78 -10.88 0.90 4.10
N ASN A 79 -12.14 0.89 4.58
CA ASN A 79 -13.31 1.34 3.83
C ASN A 79 -13.49 0.64 2.46
N ASN A 80 -13.23 -0.66 2.39
CA ASN A 80 -13.24 -1.46 1.17
C ASN A 80 -12.20 -1.05 0.13
N ALA A 81 -11.11 -0.46 0.56
CA ALA A 81 -9.94 -0.13 -0.26
C ALA A 81 -8.67 -0.62 0.40
N GLU A 82 -7.70 -0.92 -0.40
CA GLU A 82 -6.35 -1.27 -0.01
C GLU A 82 -5.50 -0.02 0.15
N ALA A 83 -4.54 -0.06 1.07
CA ALA A 83 -3.56 1.00 1.24
C ALA A 83 -2.26 0.45 1.79
N ASP A 84 -1.13 0.93 1.26
CA ASP A 84 0.21 0.54 1.68
C ASP A 84 0.84 1.64 2.53
N MET A 85 1.02 1.31 3.81
CA MET A 85 1.67 2.21 4.75
C MET A 85 3.15 1.87 4.89
N HIS A 86 4.01 2.81 4.56
CA HIS A 86 5.46 2.65 4.65
C HIS A 86 6.00 3.27 5.94
N VAL A 87 6.85 2.52 6.63
CA VAL A 87 7.55 2.97 7.83
C VAL A 87 9.03 2.65 7.74
N ASP A 88 9.87 3.44 8.43
CA ASP A 88 11.30 3.16 8.52
C ASP A 88 11.61 1.99 9.48
N THR A 89 12.88 1.65 9.62
CA THR A 89 13.34 0.59 10.53
C THR A 89 13.10 0.87 12.02
N ASN A 90 12.74 2.10 12.39
CA ASN A 90 12.36 2.52 13.73
C ASN A 90 10.85 2.65 13.89
N TYR A 91 10.08 2.16 12.91
CA TYR A 91 8.64 2.26 12.84
C TYR A 91 8.12 3.71 12.80
N GLN A 92 8.90 4.64 12.21
CA GLN A 92 8.41 5.98 11.94
C GLN A 92 7.68 5.98 10.59
N TRP A 93 6.47 6.51 10.57
CA TRP A 93 5.68 6.62 9.36
C TRP A 93 6.37 7.50 8.32
N LEU A 94 6.55 6.97 7.11
CA LEU A 94 7.15 7.65 5.98
C LEU A 94 6.08 8.24 5.05
N PHE A 95 5.17 7.39 4.59
CA PHE A 95 4.01 7.76 3.78
C PHE A 95 3.00 6.62 3.76
N THR A 96 1.81 6.90 3.22
CA THR A 96 0.79 5.88 2.90
C THR A 96 0.29 6.14 1.49
N GLU A 97 0.23 5.11 0.69
CA GLU A 97 -0.32 5.09 -0.65
C GLU A 97 -1.68 4.39 -0.63
N PHE A 98 -2.70 5.01 -1.19
CA PHE A 98 -4.01 4.45 -1.46
C PHE A 98 -4.08 4.27 -2.96
N GLU A 99 -4.02 3.03 -3.41
CA GLU A 99 -4.00 2.68 -4.81
C GLU A 99 -5.41 2.56 -5.39
N ASP A 100 -5.52 2.65 -6.70
CA ASP A 100 -6.74 2.40 -7.48
C ASP A 100 -8.00 3.09 -6.92
N MET A 101 -7.85 4.34 -6.51
CA MET A 101 -8.97 5.08 -5.94
C MET A 101 -10.08 5.30 -6.96
N ALA A 102 -11.33 5.20 -6.51
CA ALA A 102 -12.44 5.57 -7.36
C ALA A 102 -12.32 7.03 -7.81
N TRP A 103 -12.39 7.30 -9.12
CA TRP A 103 -12.33 8.66 -9.67
C TRP A 103 -13.31 9.64 -8.99
N THR A 104 -14.47 9.14 -8.56
CA THR A 104 -15.49 9.91 -7.85
C THR A 104 -15.07 10.35 -6.43
N SER A 105 -14.00 9.80 -5.89
CA SER A 105 -13.43 10.18 -4.58
C SER A 105 -12.32 11.23 -4.69
N VAL A 106 -11.88 11.55 -5.91
CA VAL A 106 -10.87 12.58 -6.17
C VAL A 106 -11.47 13.97 -5.92
N PRO A 107 -10.76 14.89 -5.26
CA PRO A 107 -11.25 16.25 -5.01
C PRO A 107 -11.66 16.97 -6.31
N GLU A 108 -12.76 17.69 -6.26
CA GLU A 108 -13.29 18.42 -7.40
C GLU A 108 -12.27 19.40 -8.00
N ALA A 109 -11.42 20.03 -7.16
CA ALA A 109 -10.37 20.91 -7.62
C ALA A 109 -9.35 20.18 -8.52
N VAL A 110 -8.97 18.95 -8.17
CA VAL A 110 -8.07 18.11 -8.97
C VAL A 110 -8.76 17.74 -10.29
N VAL A 111 -10.01 17.26 -10.23
CA VAL A 111 -10.80 16.89 -11.41
C VAL A 111 -10.93 18.09 -12.38
N ASN A 112 -11.19 19.28 -11.84
CA ASN A 112 -11.33 20.50 -12.64
C ASN A 112 -10.01 20.88 -13.33
N SER A 113 -8.88 20.85 -12.59
CA SER A 113 -7.57 21.14 -13.16
C SER A 113 -7.19 20.15 -14.25
N PHE A 114 -7.36 18.85 -13.98
CA PHE A 114 -7.13 17.78 -14.93
C PHE A 114 -7.93 17.96 -16.23
N THR A 115 -9.23 18.27 -16.11
CA THR A 115 -10.11 18.47 -17.26
C THR A 115 -9.77 19.77 -18.03
N GLN A 116 -9.41 20.85 -17.33
CA GLN A 116 -9.00 22.12 -17.96
C GLN A 116 -7.70 21.99 -18.74
N GLU A 117 -6.81 21.08 -18.34
CA GLU A 117 -5.61 20.73 -19.10
C GLU A 117 -5.91 19.89 -20.35
N GLY A 118 -7.17 19.51 -20.57
CA GLY A 118 -7.64 18.77 -21.75
C GLY A 118 -7.58 17.26 -21.62
N TYR A 119 -7.36 16.73 -20.41
CA TYR A 119 -7.33 15.29 -20.16
C TYR A 119 -8.73 14.74 -19.88
N THR A 120 -8.87 13.45 -20.15
CA THR A 120 -10.07 12.67 -19.84
C THR A 120 -9.62 11.35 -19.19
N PHE A 121 -10.22 11.02 -18.04
CA PHE A 121 -9.94 9.79 -17.29
C PHE A 121 -10.78 8.63 -17.82
N ASN A 122 -10.13 7.52 -18.15
CA ASN A 122 -10.76 6.28 -18.54
C ASN A 122 -10.61 5.24 -17.41
N PRO A 123 -11.65 4.93 -16.62
CA PRO A 123 -11.54 4.03 -15.46
C PRO A 123 -11.28 2.55 -15.78
N ARG A 124 -10.96 2.22 -17.03
CA ARG A 124 -10.56 0.86 -17.44
C ARG A 124 -9.09 0.74 -17.76
N GLU A 125 -8.41 1.86 -17.93
CA GLU A 125 -7.04 1.93 -18.42
C GLU A 125 -6.20 2.90 -17.58
N ASP A 126 -6.84 3.90 -16.97
CA ASP A 126 -6.14 4.94 -16.20
C ASP A 126 -6.34 4.70 -14.70
N ASP A 127 -5.30 4.97 -13.91
CA ASP A 127 -5.29 4.78 -12.47
C ASP A 127 -5.15 6.12 -11.72
N VAL A 128 -5.64 6.17 -10.50
CA VAL A 128 -5.45 7.31 -9.61
C VAL A 128 -5.16 6.86 -8.19
N ASP A 129 -4.05 7.33 -7.66
CA ASP A 129 -3.60 7.06 -6.31
C ASP A 129 -3.59 8.31 -5.47
N ARG A 130 -3.76 8.12 -4.16
CA ARG A 130 -3.60 9.18 -3.18
C ARG A 130 -2.43 8.86 -2.28
N ILE A 131 -1.45 9.73 -2.21
CA ILE A 131 -0.28 9.56 -1.36
C ILE A 131 -0.32 10.57 -0.21
N GLU A 132 -0.14 10.08 1.02
CA GLU A 132 -0.12 10.86 2.25
C GLU A 132 1.24 10.82 2.93
N TYR A 133 1.78 11.97 3.33
CA TYR A 133 3.04 12.11 4.08
C TYR A 133 2.82 12.61 5.53
N PRO A 134 3.81 12.44 6.43
CA PRO A 134 3.70 12.82 7.84
C PRO A 134 3.27 14.25 8.13
N ASN A 135 3.55 15.16 7.25
CA ASN A 135 3.26 16.58 7.46
C ASN A 135 1.79 16.97 7.32
N GLY A 136 0.94 15.97 7.17
CA GLY A 136 -0.51 15.84 7.48
C GLY A 136 -1.46 17.02 7.28
N ALA A 137 -0.94 18.16 6.87
CA ALA A 137 -1.72 19.23 6.31
C ALA A 137 -1.89 18.99 4.80
N GLU A 138 -2.70 19.76 4.14
CA GLU A 138 -2.97 19.70 2.69
C GLU A 138 -1.72 19.62 1.81
N THR A 139 -0.55 20.03 2.33
CA THR A 139 0.74 19.93 1.66
C THR A 139 1.38 18.53 1.70
N GLY A 140 0.90 17.66 2.57
CA GLY A 140 1.37 16.28 2.72
C GLY A 140 0.59 15.26 1.90
N ILE A 141 -0.51 15.67 1.27
CA ILE A 141 -1.35 14.81 0.43
C ILE A 141 -1.18 15.23 -1.01
N TYR A 142 -1.12 14.26 -1.93
CA TYR A 142 -1.25 14.52 -3.35
C TYR A 142 -1.92 13.34 -4.07
N TYR A 143 -2.37 13.61 -5.29
CA TYR A 143 -3.00 12.66 -6.19
C TYR A 143 -2.08 12.42 -7.37
N ARG A 144 -1.73 11.16 -7.62
CA ARG A 144 -1.01 10.70 -8.80
C ARG A 144 -2.05 10.12 -9.75
N ILE A 145 -2.13 10.64 -10.96
CA ILE A 145 -2.99 10.14 -12.02
C ILE A 145 -2.08 9.58 -13.09
N GLU A 146 -2.21 8.30 -13.38
CA GLU A 146 -1.51 7.63 -14.44
C GLU A 146 -2.47 7.39 -15.61
N LEU A 147 -2.12 7.93 -16.76
CA LEU A 147 -2.86 7.76 -17.99
C LEU A 147 -2.14 6.77 -18.88
N ASP A 148 -2.77 5.64 -19.16
CA ASP A 148 -2.25 4.66 -20.12
C ASP A 148 -2.22 5.29 -21.53
N ARG A 149 -1.03 5.53 -22.04
CA ARG A 149 -0.76 6.17 -23.34
C ARG A 149 0.40 5.47 -24.04
N GLU A 150 0.13 4.94 -25.21
CA GLU A 150 1.18 4.37 -26.07
C GLU A 150 2.05 5.49 -26.67
N PRO A 151 3.37 5.39 -26.67
CA PRO A 151 4.20 4.28 -26.16
C PRO A 151 4.70 4.48 -24.72
N ILE A 152 4.27 5.49 -24.01
CA ILE A 152 4.72 5.83 -22.65
C ILE A 152 3.55 6.45 -21.89
N ASP A 153 3.31 5.94 -20.69
CA ASP A 153 2.30 6.44 -19.79
C ASP A 153 2.57 7.87 -19.35
N LEU A 154 1.51 8.61 -19.16
CA LEU A 154 1.60 9.99 -18.68
C LEU A 154 1.21 10.06 -17.21
N ILE A 155 2.17 10.43 -16.37
CA ILE A 155 1.95 10.62 -14.94
C ILE A 155 1.74 12.09 -14.62
N LEU A 156 0.62 12.39 -13.98
CA LEU A 156 0.23 13.73 -13.55
C LEU A 156 0.09 13.74 -12.02
N VAL A 157 0.63 14.77 -11.37
CA VAL A 157 0.57 14.87 -9.90
C VAL A 157 -0.03 16.21 -9.50
N TYR A 158 -1.05 16.14 -8.64
CA TYR A 158 -1.79 17.30 -8.16
C TYR A 158 -1.85 17.37 -6.64
N ASN A 159 -1.79 18.57 -6.10
CA ASN A 159 -2.19 18.83 -4.72
C ASN A 159 -3.73 18.76 -4.60
N PRO A 160 -4.30 18.60 -3.38
CA PRO A 160 -5.75 18.55 -3.18
C PRO A 160 -6.49 19.81 -3.66
N ASP A 161 -5.82 20.96 -3.72
CA ASP A 161 -6.35 22.22 -4.23
C ASP A 161 -6.36 22.31 -5.77
N GLY A 162 -5.93 21.23 -6.44
CA GLY A 162 -5.85 21.15 -7.90
C GLY A 162 -4.59 21.78 -8.52
N SER A 163 -3.69 22.35 -7.73
CA SER A 163 -2.41 22.84 -8.25
C SER A 163 -1.50 21.66 -8.65
N LYS A 164 -0.88 21.77 -9.82
CA LYS A 164 0.02 20.73 -10.32
C LYS A 164 1.34 20.73 -9.55
N ARG A 165 1.82 19.55 -9.24
CA ARG A 165 3.19 19.37 -8.70
C ARG A 165 4.18 19.17 -9.84
N SER A 166 5.32 19.82 -9.76
CA SER A 166 6.42 19.71 -10.72
C SER A 166 7.45 18.68 -10.26
#